data_23c93d6bf248c2b839f18792a670274e
#
_entry.id   23c93d6bf248c2b839f18792a670274e
#
_cell.length_a   1.000
_cell.length_b   1.000
_cell.length_c   1.000
_cell.angle_alpha   90.00
_cell.angle_beta   90.00
_cell.angle_gamma   90.00
#
_symmetry.space_group_name_H-M   'P 1'
#
loop_
_entity.id
_entity.type
_entity.pdbx_description
1 polymer ?
#
loop_
_entity_poly.entity_id
_entity_poly.type
_entity_poly.pdbx_seq_one_letter_code
_entity_poly.pdbx_strand_id
1 'polypeptide(L)'
;SRGLGDVYKRQVVMNYKHGYSICISTQVGCKMGCTFCATGKSGFSRSLTPSEMLNQIESAQKDLNIRISNIVLMGMGEPLDNFENVVKFLRLVSDDNGLNIGMRHITISTCGIVPKIYELAKLHFGITLSVSLHAPNDTVRQKTMPIAKRYSMDELLKACKDYFDITGRRVTFEYSMISGVNDFDRDAYELADRLADMNCHVNLIPVNTVDGTGYKKSSIERQQAFVNILGRKHIAATVRRTLGSDINASCGQLRRNHTNEGGK
;
A
#
# COMPACT_ATOMS: atom_id res chain seq x y z
N SER A 1 -8.54 23.53 -20.51
CA SER A 1 -8.67 22.08 -20.44
C SER A 1 -10.06 21.73 -19.93
N ARG A 2 -10.84 21.10 -20.74
CA ARG A 2 -12.12 20.55 -20.32
C ARG A 2 -11.82 19.28 -19.56
N GLY A 3 -11.58 19.41 -18.26
CA GLY A 3 -11.48 18.28 -17.37
C GLY A 3 -12.82 17.58 -17.32
N LEU A 4 -12.88 16.36 -17.80
CA LEU A 4 -13.89 15.41 -17.37
C LEU A 4 -13.81 15.36 -15.85
N GLY A 5 -14.88 15.72 -15.18
CA GLY A 5 -14.97 16.04 -13.76
C GLY A 5 -14.65 14.94 -12.78
N ASP A 6 -13.44 14.43 -12.81
CA ASP A 6 -12.92 13.43 -11.88
C ASP A 6 -11.87 14.02 -10.93
N VAL A 7 -12.36 14.84 -10.00
CA VAL A 7 -11.60 15.31 -8.82
C VAL A 7 -11.18 14.14 -7.89
N TYR A 8 -11.38 12.89 -8.31
CA TYR A 8 -11.30 11.70 -7.47
C TYR A 8 -10.02 10.88 -7.61
N LYS A 9 -9.18 11.19 -8.60
CA LYS A 9 -7.91 10.50 -8.80
C LYS A 9 -6.81 11.33 -8.18
N ARG A 10 -6.21 10.83 -7.11
CA ARG A 10 -5.06 11.47 -6.49
C ARG A 10 -3.85 10.59 -6.67
N GLN A 11 -2.86 11.09 -7.36
CA GLN A 11 -1.51 10.59 -7.43
C GLN A 11 -0.58 11.47 -6.61
N VAL A 12 0.53 10.91 -6.16
CA VAL A 12 1.57 11.64 -5.43
C VAL A 12 2.91 11.34 -6.07
N VAL A 13 3.61 12.38 -6.51
CA VAL A 13 4.97 12.27 -7.03
C VAL A 13 5.95 12.54 -5.91
N MET A 14 6.95 11.68 -5.78
CA MET A 14 8.00 11.74 -4.78
C MET A 14 9.35 11.80 -5.48
N ASN A 15 10.18 12.78 -5.11
CA ASN A 15 11.53 12.90 -5.63
C ASN A 15 12.52 12.21 -4.68
N TYR A 16 13.24 11.21 -5.19
CA TYR A 16 14.31 10.51 -4.48
C TYR A 16 15.64 10.68 -5.20
N LYS A 17 16.76 10.42 -4.51
CA LYS A 17 18.11 10.49 -5.11
C LYS A 17 18.27 9.59 -6.35
N HIS A 18 17.48 8.53 -6.46
CA HIS A 18 17.51 7.54 -7.55
C HIS A 18 16.38 7.72 -8.57
N GLY A 19 15.72 8.88 -8.59
CA GLY A 19 14.68 9.23 -9.57
C GLY A 19 13.31 9.48 -8.95
N TYR A 20 12.35 9.77 -9.81
CA TYR A 20 10.98 10.07 -9.40
C TYR A 20 10.15 8.80 -9.25
N SER A 21 9.47 8.70 -8.12
CA SER A 21 8.47 7.65 -7.86
C SER A 21 7.07 8.26 -7.86
N ILE A 22 6.09 7.53 -8.38
CA ILE A 22 4.69 7.94 -8.34
C ILE A 22 3.85 6.93 -7.56
N CYS A 23 3.03 7.44 -6.65
CA CYS A 23 1.99 6.68 -5.99
C CYS A 23 0.67 6.89 -6.74
N ILE A 24 0.10 5.84 -7.29
CA ILE A 24 -1.14 5.88 -8.06
C ILE A 24 -2.29 5.18 -7.36
N SER A 25 -3.50 5.62 -7.69
CA SER A 25 -4.76 5.02 -7.25
C SER A 25 -5.22 3.94 -8.24
N THR A 26 -5.89 2.91 -7.74
CA THR A 26 -6.48 1.83 -8.55
C THR A 26 -8.01 1.82 -8.52
N GLN A 27 -8.60 2.57 -7.60
CA GLN A 27 -10.05 2.69 -7.44
C GLN A 27 -10.42 4.12 -7.04
N VAL A 28 -11.68 4.48 -7.19
CA VAL A 28 -12.30 5.66 -6.58
C VAL A 28 -12.93 5.22 -5.28
N GLY A 29 -12.25 5.49 -4.16
CA GLY A 29 -12.60 4.93 -2.85
C GLY A 29 -12.08 3.51 -2.64
N CYS A 30 -12.54 2.83 -1.59
CA CYS A 30 -12.09 1.47 -1.23
C CYS A 30 -13.15 0.73 -0.42
N LYS A 31 -13.40 -0.55 -0.73
CA LYS A 31 -14.36 -1.40 -0.01
C LYS A 31 -13.81 -1.97 1.30
N MET A 32 -12.50 -1.94 1.50
CA MET A 32 -11.84 -2.72 2.55
C MET A 32 -12.13 -2.20 3.97
N GLY A 33 -12.50 -0.93 4.12
CA GLY A 33 -12.99 -0.38 5.39
C GLY A 33 -11.95 -0.33 6.51
N CYS A 34 -10.63 -0.29 6.19
CA CYS A 34 -9.58 -0.17 7.20
C CYS A 34 -9.79 1.09 8.05
N THR A 35 -9.82 0.95 9.38
CA THR A 35 -10.26 2.02 10.29
C THR A 35 -9.29 3.19 10.38
N PHE A 36 -8.02 2.98 10.06
CA PHE A 36 -6.98 4.01 10.04
C PHE A 36 -6.83 4.74 8.69
N CYS A 37 -7.61 4.34 7.67
CA CYS A 37 -7.45 4.83 6.30
C CYS A 37 -8.60 5.75 5.89
N ALA A 38 -8.28 6.98 5.48
CA ALA A 38 -9.28 7.94 5.00
C ALA A 38 -10.04 7.45 3.77
N THR A 39 -9.36 6.74 2.85
CA THR A 39 -9.99 6.14 1.67
C THR A 39 -11.03 5.08 2.06
N GLY A 40 -10.73 4.24 3.06
CA GLY A 40 -11.67 3.23 3.55
C GLY A 40 -12.92 3.83 4.16
N LYS A 41 -12.80 5.01 4.81
CA LYS A 41 -13.94 5.77 5.36
C LYS A 41 -14.78 6.48 4.29
N SER A 42 -14.18 6.82 3.15
CA SER A 42 -14.87 7.53 2.05
C SER A 42 -15.77 6.63 1.21
N GLY A 43 -15.81 5.33 1.51
CA GLY A 43 -16.57 4.34 0.74
C GLY A 43 -15.94 4.05 -0.63
N PHE A 44 -16.63 3.24 -1.42
CA PHE A 44 -16.22 2.79 -2.75
C PHE A 44 -17.20 3.30 -3.81
N SER A 45 -16.68 3.78 -4.93
CA SER A 45 -17.49 4.17 -6.09
C SER A 45 -17.28 3.19 -7.25
N ARG A 46 -16.06 3.08 -7.76
CA ARG A 46 -15.73 2.19 -8.89
C ARG A 46 -14.24 1.85 -8.94
N SER A 47 -13.92 0.82 -9.68
CA SER A 47 -12.55 0.52 -10.10
C SER A 47 -12.10 1.44 -11.23
N LEU A 48 -10.79 1.72 -11.28
CA LEU A 48 -10.18 2.46 -12.40
C LEU A 48 -9.82 1.49 -13.52
N THR A 49 -9.96 1.97 -14.75
CA THR A 49 -9.51 1.27 -15.95
C THR A 49 -7.98 1.33 -16.08
N PRO A 50 -7.36 0.46 -16.90
CA PRO A 50 -5.92 0.54 -17.16
C PRO A 50 -5.48 1.90 -17.72
N SER A 51 -6.26 2.49 -18.64
CA SER A 51 -5.97 3.81 -19.20
C SER A 51 -6.04 4.93 -18.18
N GLU A 52 -6.95 4.84 -17.20
CA GLU A 52 -7.01 5.82 -16.12
C GLU A 52 -5.82 5.71 -15.17
N MET A 53 -5.28 4.50 -14.96
CA MET A 53 -4.06 4.30 -14.19
C MET A 53 -2.83 4.81 -14.93
N LEU A 54 -2.71 4.56 -16.24
CA LEU A 54 -1.65 5.12 -17.10
C LEU A 54 -1.69 6.65 -17.13
N ASN A 55 -2.87 7.22 -17.30
CA ASN A 55 -3.05 8.67 -17.35
C ASN A 55 -2.58 9.40 -16.08
N GLN A 56 -2.60 8.77 -14.91
CA GLN A 56 -2.02 9.35 -13.70
C GLN A 56 -0.51 9.57 -13.84
N ILE A 57 0.19 8.66 -14.52
CA ILE A 57 1.63 8.74 -14.75
C ILE A 57 1.93 9.76 -15.85
N GLU A 58 1.25 9.66 -16.97
CA GLU A 58 1.47 10.53 -18.14
C GLU A 58 1.18 11.99 -17.80
N SER A 59 0.08 12.26 -17.11
CA SER A 59 -0.25 13.62 -16.66
C SER A 59 0.83 14.17 -15.73
N ALA A 60 1.29 13.39 -14.77
CA ALA A 60 2.34 13.82 -13.84
C ALA A 60 3.67 14.09 -14.55
N GLN A 61 4.05 13.24 -15.51
CA GLN A 61 5.27 13.44 -16.31
C GLN A 61 5.18 14.71 -17.15
N LYS A 62 4.03 14.95 -17.78
CA LYS A 62 3.78 16.13 -18.60
C LYS A 62 3.77 17.41 -17.78
N ASP A 63 3.03 17.41 -16.65
CA ASP A 63 2.84 18.60 -15.82
C ASP A 63 4.15 19.05 -15.14
N LEU A 64 5.00 18.09 -14.74
CA LEU A 64 6.25 18.34 -14.04
C LEU A 64 7.48 18.32 -14.94
N ASN A 65 7.33 17.95 -16.21
CA ASN A 65 8.42 17.73 -17.18
C ASN A 65 9.50 16.80 -16.64
N ILE A 66 9.08 15.63 -16.12
CA ILE A 66 9.96 14.63 -15.50
C ILE A 66 9.69 13.25 -16.12
N ARG A 67 10.64 12.31 -15.91
CA ARG A 67 10.42 10.89 -16.16
C ARG A 67 10.19 10.15 -14.84
N ILE A 68 9.10 9.42 -14.74
CA ILE A 68 8.82 8.52 -13.62
C ILE A 68 9.65 7.25 -13.77
N SER A 69 10.37 6.87 -12.71
CA SER A 69 11.23 5.69 -12.67
C SER A 69 10.60 4.53 -11.89
N ASN A 70 9.75 4.83 -10.90
CA ASN A 70 9.15 3.81 -10.02
C ASN A 70 7.67 4.10 -9.80
N ILE A 71 6.89 3.03 -9.66
CA ILE A 71 5.45 3.11 -9.43
C ILE A 71 5.09 2.33 -8.18
N VAL A 72 4.28 2.93 -7.30
CA VAL A 72 3.69 2.23 -6.17
C VAL A 72 2.16 2.33 -6.24
N LEU A 73 1.47 1.20 -6.23
CA LEU A 73 0.01 1.13 -6.20
C LEU A 73 -0.42 1.16 -4.72
N MET A 74 -0.24 2.34 -4.11
CA MET A 74 -0.52 2.60 -2.68
C MET A 74 -1.45 3.81 -2.49
N GLY A 75 -2.07 4.28 -3.57
CA GLY A 75 -3.07 5.36 -3.55
C GLY A 75 -4.43 4.87 -3.08
N MET A 76 -5.50 5.42 -3.62
CA MET A 76 -6.86 4.98 -3.28
C MET A 76 -7.18 3.63 -3.92
N GLY A 77 -7.81 2.75 -3.12
CA GLY A 77 -8.29 1.45 -3.57
C GLY A 77 -7.46 0.27 -3.09
N GLU A 78 -7.98 -0.92 -3.37
CA GLU A 78 -7.28 -2.20 -3.19
C GLU A 78 -6.94 -2.75 -4.59
N PRO A 79 -5.65 -2.84 -4.95
CA PRO A 79 -5.26 -3.28 -6.28
C PRO A 79 -5.77 -4.68 -6.63
N LEU A 80 -5.78 -5.60 -5.68
CA LEU A 80 -6.23 -6.98 -5.92
C LEU A 80 -7.76 -7.13 -5.99
N ASP A 81 -8.54 -6.13 -5.55
CA ASP A 81 -9.98 -6.06 -5.82
C ASP A 81 -10.28 -5.52 -7.23
N ASN A 82 -9.28 -4.90 -7.89
CA ASN A 82 -9.32 -4.47 -9.29
C ASN A 82 -8.36 -5.28 -10.17
N PHE A 83 -8.25 -6.56 -9.92
CA PHE A 83 -7.17 -7.44 -10.38
C PHE A 83 -6.94 -7.39 -11.89
N GLU A 84 -7.99 -7.63 -12.69
CA GLU A 84 -7.89 -7.73 -14.16
C GLU A 84 -7.38 -6.41 -14.79
N ASN A 85 -7.88 -5.28 -14.32
CA ASN A 85 -7.42 -3.97 -14.80
C ASN A 85 -6.00 -3.67 -14.36
N VAL A 86 -5.62 -4.07 -13.14
CA VAL A 86 -4.24 -3.91 -12.63
C VAL A 86 -3.28 -4.78 -13.43
N VAL A 87 -3.62 -6.03 -13.71
CA VAL A 87 -2.79 -6.91 -14.56
C VAL A 87 -2.61 -6.33 -15.97
N LYS A 88 -3.69 -5.82 -16.56
CA LYS A 88 -3.60 -5.18 -17.87
C LYS A 88 -2.76 -3.90 -17.83
N PHE A 89 -2.92 -3.09 -16.78
CA PHE A 89 -2.09 -1.91 -16.56
C PHE A 89 -0.60 -2.26 -16.45
N LEU A 90 -0.25 -3.30 -15.68
CA LEU A 90 1.15 -3.75 -15.52
C LEU A 90 1.78 -4.12 -16.86
N ARG A 91 1.06 -4.83 -17.70
CA ARG A 91 1.55 -5.20 -19.04
C ARG A 91 1.77 -3.96 -19.91
N LEU A 92 0.81 -3.04 -19.93
CA LEU A 92 0.90 -1.81 -20.75
C LEU A 92 1.99 -0.85 -20.29
N VAL A 93 2.16 -0.67 -18.98
CA VAL A 93 3.16 0.27 -18.44
C VAL A 93 4.59 -0.22 -18.62
N SER A 94 4.79 -1.54 -18.73
CA SER A 94 6.10 -2.15 -18.96
C SER A 94 6.37 -2.53 -20.42
N ASP A 95 5.43 -2.26 -21.33
CA ASP A 95 5.60 -2.49 -22.75
C ASP A 95 6.72 -1.60 -23.32
N ASP A 96 7.59 -2.19 -24.13
CA ASP A 96 8.75 -1.50 -24.72
C ASP A 96 8.35 -0.34 -25.64
N ASN A 97 7.16 -0.43 -26.26
CA ASN A 97 6.58 0.63 -27.09
C ASN A 97 5.77 1.66 -26.32
N GLY A 98 5.64 1.49 -24.97
CA GLY A 98 4.90 2.37 -24.07
C GLY A 98 5.81 3.17 -23.15
N LEU A 99 5.44 3.23 -21.86
CA LEU A 99 6.23 3.95 -20.86
C LEU A 99 7.54 3.22 -20.50
N ASN A 100 7.65 1.95 -20.83
CA ASN A 100 8.81 1.08 -20.63
C ASN A 100 9.35 1.16 -19.18
N ILE A 101 8.45 1.06 -18.20
CA ILE A 101 8.81 1.01 -16.78
C ILE A 101 8.87 -0.46 -16.37
N GLY A 102 10.09 -0.97 -16.17
CA GLY A 102 10.31 -2.40 -15.89
C GLY A 102 9.58 -2.85 -14.61
N MET A 103 9.09 -4.08 -14.60
CA MET A 103 8.30 -4.68 -13.50
C MET A 103 8.99 -4.58 -12.13
N ARG A 104 10.32 -4.62 -12.07
CA ARG A 104 11.09 -4.48 -10.82
C ARG A 104 10.97 -3.12 -10.16
N HIS A 105 10.54 -2.12 -10.91
CA HIS A 105 10.30 -0.75 -10.45
C HIS A 105 8.84 -0.51 -10.03
N ILE A 106 8.04 -1.59 -9.98
CA ILE A 106 6.62 -1.50 -9.64
C ILE A 106 6.36 -2.26 -8.34
N THR A 107 5.68 -1.61 -7.40
CA THR A 107 5.22 -2.21 -6.15
C THR A 107 3.69 -2.23 -6.12
N ILE A 108 3.12 -3.41 -5.88
CA ILE A 108 1.70 -3.57 -5.55
C ILE A 108 1.57 -3.68 -4.05
N SER A 109 0.72 -2.84 -3.45
CA SER A 109 0.33 -2.97 -2.05
C SER A 109 -1.07 -3.54 -1.94
N THR A 110 -1.25 -4.53 -1.09
CA THR A 110 -2.55 -5.18 -0.87
C THR A 110 -2.86 -5.36 0.61
N CYS A 111 -4.14 -5.28 0.95
CA CYS A 111 -4.62 -5.65 2.29
C CYS A 111 -4.63 -7.17 2.52
N GLY A 112 -4.29 -7.98 1.52
CA GLY A 112 -4.18 -9.43 1.65
C GLY A 112 -5.43 -10.19 1.19
N ILE A 113 -5.88 -10.00 -0.03
CA ILE A 113 -6.89 -10.85 -0.68
C ILE A 113 -6.19 -12.14 -1.12
N VAL A 114 -6.18 -13.14 -0.22
CA VAL A 114 -5.37 -14.37 -0.33
C VAL A 114 -5.50 -15.08 -1.69
N PRO A 115 -6.69 -15.37 -2.24
CA PRO A 115 -6.79 -16.01 -3.55
C PRO A 115 -6.12 -15.22 -4.67
N LYS A 116 -6.19 -13.88 -4.61
CA LYS A 116 -5.57 -13.01 -5.63
C LYS A 116 -4.05 -12.91 -5.50
N ILE A 117 -3.48 -13.15 -4.33
CA ILE A 117 -2.03 -13.29 -4.17
C ILE A 117 -1.55 -14.53 -4.93
N TYR A 118 -2.26 -15.67 -4.84
CA TYR A 118 -1.94 -16.87 -5.61
C TYR A 118 -2.11 -16.67 -7.12
N GLU A 119 -3.17 -15.98 -7.56
CA GLU A 119 -3.34 -15.64 -8.97
C GLU A 119 -2.21 -14.75 -9.48
N LEU A 120 -1.78 -13.76 -8.69
CA LEU A 120 -0.68 -12.86 -9.02
C LEU A 120 0.66 -13.63 -9.11
N ALA A 121 0.91 -14.58 -8.21
CA ALA A 121 2.12 -15.40 -8.22
C ALA A 121 2.28 -16.18 -9.53
N LYS A 122 1.18 -16.74 -10.06
CA LYS A 122 1.17 -17.50 -11.32
C LYS A 122 1.54 -16.67 -12.56
N LEU A 123 1.45 -15.35 -12.47
CA LEU A 123 1.83 -14.47 -13.58
C LEU A 123 3.35 -14.28 -13.70
N HIS A 124 4.12 -14.70 -12.71
CA HIS A 124 5.58 -14.56 -12.64
C HIS A 124 6.09 -13.15 -12.95
N PHE A 125 5.31 -12.13 -12.60
CA PHE A 125 5.74 -10.74 -12.74
C PHE A 125 6.87 -10.43 -11.77
N GLY A 126 7.87 -9.69 -12.26
CA GLY A 126 9.03 -9.29 -11.45
C GLY A 126 8.76 -8.15 -10.46
N ILE A 127 7.49 -7.89 -10.12
CA ILE A 127 7.07 -6.80 -9.22
C ILE A 127 7.46 -7.07 -7.77
N THR A 128 7.43 -6.02 -6.95
CA THR A 128 7.48 -6.14 -5.49
C THR A 128 6.07 -6.23 -4.92
N LEU A 129 5.80 -7.31 -4.18
CA LEU A 129 4.56 -7.46 -3.41
C LEU A 129 4.75 -6.84 -2.03
N SER A 130 3.89 -5.89 -1.68
CA SER A 130 3.82 -5.26 -0.36
C SER A 130 2.48 -5.62 0.29
N VAL A 131 2.51 -6.21 1.47
CA VAL A 131 1.31 -6.70 2.16
C VAL A 131 1.06 -5.89 3.41
N SER A 132 -0.11 -5.26 3.47
CA SER A 132 -0.59 -4.53 4.64
C SER A 132 -0.94 -5.51 5.76
N LEU A 133 0.00 -5.73 6.68
CA LEU A 133 -0.17 -6.61 7.83
C LEU A 133 -0.76 -5.85 9.02
N HIS A 134 -0.09 -4.76 9.42
CA HIS A 134 -0.52 -3.77 10.42
C HIS A 134 -0.85 -4.31 11.81
N ALA A 135 -0.53 -5.56 12.09
CA ALA A 135 -0.78 -6.21 13.36
C ALA A 135 0.16 -7.41 13.55
N PRO A 136 0.43 -7.84 14.80
CA PRO A 136 1.19 -9.06 15.07
C PRO A 136 0.33 -10.33 14.99
N ASN A 137 -1.01 -10.20 15.13
CA ASN A 137 -1.96 -11.31 15.18
C ASN A 137 -3.35 -10.92 14.68
N ASP A 138 -4.23 -11.93 14.56
CA ASP A 138 -5.61 -11.74 14.09
C ASP A 138 -6.46 -10.87 15.02
N THR A 139 -6.28 -11.00 16.33
CA THR A 139 -7.05 -10.22 17.32
C THR A 139 -6.84 -8.72 17.15
N VAL A 140 -5.60 -8.29 16.93
CA VAL A 140 -5.28 -6.88 16.68
C VAL A 140 -5.65 -6.50 15.25
N ARG A 141 -5.38 -7.37 14.26
CA ARG A 141 -5.62 -7.10 12.85
C ARG A 141 -7.11 -6.89 12.55
N GLN A 142 -7.99 -7.72 13.11
CA GLN A 142 -9.44 -7.63 12.92
C GLN A 142 -10.05 -6.32 13.45
N LYS A 143 -9.42 -5.68 14.43
CA LYS A 143 -9.87 -4.38 14.96
C LYS A 143 -9.65 -3.23 13.97
N THR A 144 -8.62 -3.34 13.14
CA THR A 144 -8.19 -2.26 12.24
C THR A 144 -8.45 -2.56 10.76
N MET A 145 -8.48 -3.85 10.39
CA MET A 145 -8.62 -4.32 9.01
C MET A 145 -9.72 -5.38 8.89
N PRO A 146 -10.92 -5.02 8.42
CA PRO A 146 -12.06 -5.96 8.33
C PRO A 146 -11.78 -7.21 7.48
N ILE A 147 -10.88 -7.13 6.50
CA ILE A 147 -10.46 -8.25 5.66
C ILE A 147 -9.88 -9.43 6.48
N ALA A 148 -9.33 -9.16 7.67
CA ALA A 148 -8.80 -10.17 8.58
C ALA A 148 -9.89 -11.09 9.17
N LYS A 149 -11.16 -10.74 9.05
CA LYS A 149 -12.28 -11.63 9.39
C LYS A 149 -12.52 -12.69 8.32
N ARG A 150 -12.03 -12.46 7.10
CA ARG A 150 -12.19 -13.37 5.96
C ARG A 150 -10.95 -14.24 5.75
N TYR A 151 -9.77 -13.70 5.96
CA TYR A 151 -8.49 -14.38 5.80
C TYR A 151 -7.67 -14.21 7.07
N SER A 152 -7.34 -15.31 7.73
CA SER A 152 -6.50 -15.33 8.92
C SER A 152 -5.07 -14.87 8.61
N MET A 153 -4.33 -14.51 9.64
CA MET A 153 -2.92 -14.16 9.53
C MET A 153 -2.11 -15.33 8.96
N ASP A 154 -2.40 -16.55 9.42
CA ASP A 154 -1.67 -17.74 8.97
C ASP A 154 -1.92 -18.06 7.49
N GLU A 155 -3.17 -17.94 7.01
CA GLU A 155 -3.49 -18.06 5.59
C GLU A 155 -2.77 -17.01 4.75
N LEU A 156 -2.72 -15.77 5.24
CA LEU A 156 -2.05 -14.67 4.55
C LEU A 156 -0.55 -14.88 4.49
N LEU A 157 0.10 -15.23 5.61
CA LEU A 157 1.54 -15.47 5.67
C LEU A 157 1.93 -16.68 4.83
N LYS A 158 1.11 -17.74 4.83
CA LYS A 158 1.31 -18.88 3.93
C LYS A 158 1.28 -18.44 2.47
N ALA A 159 0.29 -17.65 2.07
CA ALA A 159 0.21 -17.15 0.68
C ALA A 159 1.43 -16.27 0.30
N CYS A 160 1.95 -15.49 1.24
CA CYS A 160 3.16 -14.69 1.03
C CYS A 160 4.41 -15.56 0.89
N LYS A 161 4.53 -16.64 1.64
CA LYS A 161 5.61 -17.62 1.52
C LYS A 161 5.55 -18.32 0.18
N ASP A 162 4.37 -18.84 -0.19
CA ASP A 162 4.14 -19.50 -1.47
C ASP A 162 4.41 -18.52 -2.65
N TYR A 163 4.07 -17.23 -2.50
CA TYR A 163 4.40 -16.19 -3.49
C TYR A 163 5.92 -16.07 -3.68
N PHE A 164 6.68 -16.05 -2.58
CA PHE A 164 8.14 -16.00 -2.65
C PHE A 164 8.70 -17.27 -3.32
N ASP A 165 8.22 -18.45 -2.94
CA ASP A 165 8.68 -19.74 -3.49
C ASP A 165 8.43 -19.83 -5.01
N ILE A 166 7.30 -19.29 -5.50
CA ILE A 166 6.94 -19.29 -6.92
C ILE A 166 7.73 -18.23 -7.71
N THR A 167 7.92 -17.04 -7.15
CA THR A 167 8.40 -15.87 -7.92
C THR A 167 9.87 -15.54 -7.65
N GLY A 168 10.46 -16.04 -6.57
CA GLY A 168 11.78 -15.64 -6.06
C GLY A 168 11.82 -14.18 -5.55
N ARG A 169 10.65 -13.51 -5.44
CA ARG A 169 10.57 -12.10 -5.07
C ARG A 169 10.25 -11.93 -3.59
N ARG A 170 11.16 -11.27 -2.86
CA ARG A 170 10.96 -10.94 -1.44
C ARG A 170 9.67 -10.14 -1.23
N VAL A 171 8.88 -10.52 -0.23
CA VAL A 171 7.68 -9.81 0.19
C VAL A 171 8.05 -8.71 1.19
N THR A 172 7.40 -7.56 1.06
CA THR A 172 7.47 -6.48 2.06
C THR A 172 6.19 -6.47 2.89
N PHE A 173 6.31 -6.41 4.21
CA PHE A 173 5.16 -6.24 5.09
C PHE A 173 5.08 -4.79 5.56
N GLU A 174 3.96 -4.14 5.28
CA GLU A 174 3.66 -2.80 5.79
C GLU A 174 3.02 -2.92 7.18
N TYR A 175 3.56 -2.19 8.15
CA TYR A 175 3.10 -2.22 9.53
C TYR A 175 2.86 -0.80 10.04
N SER A 176 1.59 -0.35 10.03
CA SER A 176 1.21 0.94 10.59
C SER A 176 1.31 0.91 12.10
N MET A 177 2.25 1.65 12.66
CA MET A 177 2.44 1.75 14.10
C MET A 177 1.45 2.74 14.72
N ILE A 178 0.53 2.22 15.52
CA ILE A 178 -0.53 2.97 16.19
C ILE A 178 -0.27 2.93 17.69
N SER A 179 -0.05 4.10 18.30
CA SER A 179 0.25 4.23 19.72
C SER A 179 -0.81 3.58 20.60
N GLY A 180 -0.38 2.68 21.48
CA GLY A 180 -1.23 1.97 22.44
C GLY A 180 -2.12 0.89 21.81
N VAL A 181 -1.94 0.55 20.53
CA VAL A 181 -2.75 -0.47 19.84
C VAL A 181 -1.89 -1.66 19.41
N ASN A 182 -0.78 -1.40 18.71
CA ASN A 182 0.08 -2.42 18.11
C ASN A 182 1.57 -2.05 18.16
N ASP A 183 1.99 -1.17 19.06
CA ASP A 183 3.36 -0.67 19.18
C ASP A 183 4.11 -1.12 20.45
N PHE A 184 3.60 -2.14 21.15
CA PHE A 184 4.25 -2.70 22.32
C PHE A 184 5.38 -3.68 21.96
N ASP A 185 6.33 -3.89 22.87
CA ASP A 185 7.43 -4.85 22.66
C ASP A 185 6.93 -6.26 22.39
N ARG A 186 5.87 -6.70 23.10
CA ARG A 186 5.21 -7.99 22.84
C ARG A 186 4.74 -8.14 21.41
N ASP A 187 4.25 -7.06 20.79
CA ASP A 187 3.76 -7.07 19.41
C ASP A 187 4.93 -7.25 18.43
N ALA A 188 6.09 -6.64 18.74
CA ALA A 188 7.30 -6.80 17.95
C ALA A 188 7.87 -8.23 18.04
N TYR A 189 7.88 -8.83 19.24
CA TYR A 189 8.31 -10.20 19.42
C TYR A 189 7.38 -11.19 18.71
N GLU A 190 6.06 -11.05 18.89
CA GLU A 190 5.09 -11.91 18.23
C GLU A 190 5.17 -11.80 16.70
N LEU A 191 5.31 -10.58 16.17
CA LEU A 191 5.51 -10.38 14.73
C LEU A 191 6.79 -11.06 14.25
N ALA A 192 7.89 -10.91 14.99
CA ALA A 192 9.17 -11.51 14.63
C ALA A 192 9.09 -13.04 14.60
N ASP A 193 8.45 -13.65 15.58
CA ASP A 193 8.30 -15.11 15.65
C ASP A 193 7.45 -15.65 14.49
N ARG A 194 6.41 -14.91 14.04
CA ARG A 194 5.60 -15.27 12.87
C ARG A 194 6.34 -15.14 11.54
N LEU A 195 7.33 -14.25 11.47
CA LEU A 195 8.09 -13.97 10.24
C LEU A 195 9.46 -14.69 10.20
N ALA A 196 9.81 -15.47 11.22
CA ALA A 196 11.14 -16.04 11.41
C ALA A 196 11.67 -16.80 10.18
N ASP A 197 10.82 -17.57 9.51
CA ASP A 197 11.18 -18.41 8.35
C ASP A 197 10.85 -17.76 7.00
N MET A 198 10.69 -16.44 6.97
CA MET A 198 10.29 -15.73 5.76
C MET A 198 11.39 -14.80 5.26
N ASN A 199 11.72 -14.89 3.96
CA ASN A 199 12.55 -13.87 3.31
C ASN A 199 11.71 -12.62 3.06
N CYS A 200 11.66 -11.73 4.05
CA CYS A 200 10.80 -10.55 4.03
C CYS A 200 11.52 -9.28 4.49
N HIS A 201 10.85 -8.17 4.34
CA HIS A 201 11.22 -6.88 4.92
C HIS A 201 9.99 -6.27 5.61
N VAL A 202 10.15 -5.69 6.78
CA VAL A 202 9.08 -4.99 7.49
C VAL A 202 9.27 -3.48 7.34
N ASN A 203 8.27 -2.83 6.80
CA ASN A 203 8.25 -1.37 6.63
C ASN A 203 7.33 -0.78 7.71
N LEU A 204 7.92 -0.22 8.75
CA LEU A 204 7.19 0.40 9.85
C LEU A 204 6.73 1.79 9.43
N ILE A 205 5.42 2.01 9.48
CA ILE A 205 4.79 3.27 9.09
C ILE A 205 4.19 3.91 10.34
N PRO A 206 4.79 4.95 10.93
CA PRO A 206 4.10 5.70 11.96
C PRO A 206 2.77 6.22 11.41
N VAL A 207 1.64 5.86 12.05
CA VAL A 207 0.32 6.19 11.51
C VAL A 207 0.17 7.69 11.29
N ASN A 208 -0.38 8.07 10.14
CA ASN A 208 -0.70 9.47 9.88
C ASN A 208 -2.06 9.81 10.49
N THR A 209 -2.19 11.04 10.98
CA THR A 209 -3.46 11.53 11.52
C THR A 209 -4.53 11.53 10.44
N VAL A 210 -5.64 10.89 10.73
CA VAL A 210 -6.86 10.90 9.90
C VAL A 210 -8.01 11.32 10.80
N ASP A 211 -8.71 12.38 10.41
CA ASP A 211 -9.79 12.94 11.18
C ASP A 211 -10.85 11.88 11.56
N GLY A 212 -11.28 11.91 12.83
CA GLY A 212 -12.29 11.00 13.36
C GLY A 212 -11.84 9.55 13.53
N THR A 213 -10.51 9.24 13.52
CA THR A 213 -10.02 7.89 13.84
C THR A 213 -9.62 7.73 15.31
N GLY A 214 -9.20 8.80 15.97
CA GLY A 214 -8.64 8.78 17.31
C GLY A 214 -7.25 8.13 17.41
N TYR A 215 -6.69 7.62 16.31
CA TYR A 215 -5.38 7.00 16.31
C TYR A 215 -4.26 8.03 16.41
N LYS A 216 -3.24 7.68 17.21
CA LYS A 216 -2.08 8.53 17.44
C LYS A 216 -0.82 7.83 16.93
N LYS A 217 0.11 8.62 16.44
CA LYS A 217 1.43 8.19 16.00
C LYS A 217 2.22 7.65 17.18
N SER A 218 2.91 6.52 17.01
CA SER A 218 3.87 5.98 17.98
C SER A 218 5.05 6.92 18.17
N SER A 219 5.59 6.98 19.40
CA SER A 219 6.78 7.79 19.68
C SER A 219 8.02 7.26 18.93
N ILE A 220 9.03 8.11 18.78
CA ILE A 220 10.30 7.74 18.11
C ILE A 220 10.98 6.58 18.88
N GLU A 221 10.94 6.63 20.21
CA GLU A 221 11.51 5.62 21.09
C GLU A 221 10.83 4.27 20.85
N ARG A 222 9.50 4.26 20.72
CA ARG A 222 8.72 3.04 20.44
C ARG A 222 9.06 2.49 19.04
N GLN A 223 9.17 3.35 18.06
CA GLN A 223 9.56 2.96 16.69
C GLN A 223 10.95 2.32 16.69
N GLN A 224 11.91 2.92 17.40
CA GLN A 224 13.28 2.40 17.47
C GLN A 224 13.36 1.09 18.27
N ALA A 225 12.63 0.98 19.38
CA ALA A 225 12.52 -0.27 20.15
C ALA A 225 11.99 -1.41 19.28
N PHE A 226 10.95 -1.14 18.48
CA PHE A 226 10.35 -2.12 17.57
C PHE A 226 11.36 -2.59 16.51
N VAL A 227 12.07 -1.65 15.86
CA VAL A 227 13.15 -1.99 14.89
C VAL A 227 14.23 -2.85 15.55
N ASN A 228 14.67 -2.48 16.75
CA ASN A 228 15.71 -3.21 17.47
C ASN A 228 15.29 -4.65 17.82
N ILE A 229 14.04 -4.84 18.23
CA ILE A 229 13.50 -6.18 18.52
C ILE A 229 13.47 -7.03 17.25
N LEU A 230 12.91 -6.52 16.15
CA LEU A 230 12.89 -7.22 14.87
C LEU A 230 14.32 -7.56 14.40
N GLY A 231 15.26 -6.61 14.52
CA GLY A 231 16.66 -6.81 14.15
C GLY A 231 17.35 -7.91 14.95
N ARG A 232 17.12 -7.99 16.28
CA ARG A 232 17.63 -9.08 17.13
C ARG A 232 17.10 -10.47 16.73
N LYS A 233 15.93 -10.50 16.10
CA LYS A 233 15.29 -11.70 15.55
C LYS A 233 15.61 -11.91 14.05
N HIS A 234 16.62 -11.21 13.53
CA HIS A 234 17.07 -11.27 12.14
C HIS A 234 16.02 -10.87 11.09
N ILE A 235 14.99 -10.12 11.48
CA ILE A 235 14.00 -9.55 10.56
C ILE A 235 14.46 -8.15 10.16
N ALA A 236 14.69 -7.95 8.86
CA ALA A 236 15.03 -6.64 8.33
C ALA A 236 13.83 -5.69 8.45
N ALA A 237 14.01 -4.57 9.14
CA ALA A 237 12.96 -3.57 9.35
C ALA A 237 13.49 -2.15 9.15
N THR A 238 12.64 -1.28 8.60
CA THR A 238 12.94 0.17 8.47
C THR A 238 11.72 1.00 8.85
N VAL A 239 11.97 2.16 9.44
CA VAL A 239 10.91 3.16 9.67
C VAL A 239 10.79 4.04 8.44
N ARG A 240 9.60 4.05 7.84
CA ARG A 240 9.31 4.86 6.66
C ARG A 240 9.29 6.35 7.01
N ARG A 241 10.00 7.14 6.22
CA ARG A 241 9.89 8.60 6.32
C ARG A 241 8.48 9.06 5.94
N THR A 242 7.89 9.92 6.76
CA THR A 242 6.61 10.55 6.43
C THR A 242 6.85 11.65 5.39
N LEU A 243 6.28 11.50 4.21
CA LEU A 243 6.29 12.49 3.14
C LEU A 243 4.87 12.92 2.83
N GLY A 244 4.65 14.21 2.55
CA GLY A 244 3.35 14.73 2.11
C GLY A 244 2.29 14.83 3.21
N SER A 245 2.68 14.82 4.50
CA SER A 245 1.74 15.01 5.61
C SER A 245 1.18 16.44 5.67
N ASP A 246 1.94 17.39 5.23
CA ASP A 246 1.61 18.82 5.12
C ASP A 246 0.51 19.11 4.10
N ILE A 247 0.40 18.26 3.06
CA ILE A 247 -0.61 18.37 2.00
C ILE A 247 -1.66 17.26 2.06
N ASN A 248 -1.77 16.53 3.17
CA ASN A 248 -2.68 15.38 3.34
C ASN A 248 -2.53 14.33 2.23
N ALA A 249 -1.32 14.09 1.75
CA ALA A 249 -0.99 13.15 0.70
C ALA A 249 -0.13 11.97 1.15
N SER A 250 0.05 11.80 2.46
CA SER A 250 0.72 10.62 3.03
C SER A 250 -0.16 9.37 2.94
N CYS A 251 0.47 8.20 3.14
CA CYS A 251 -0.24 6.93 3.15
C CYS A 251 -1.44 6.94 4.11
N GLY A 252 -2.59 6.49 3.61
CA GLY A 252 -3.85 6.46 4.36
C GLY A 252 -4.59 7.80 4.44
N GLN A 253 -4.04 8.92 3.95
CA GLN A 253 -4.69 10.24 4.01
C GLN A 253 -5.47 10.61 2.75
N LEU A 254 -5.24 9.93 1.63
CA LEU A 254 -5.97 10.22 0.39
C LEU A 254 -7.45 9.90 0.56
N ARG A 255 -8.31 10.87 0.28
CA ARG A 255 -9.76 10.72 0.35
C ARG A 255 -10.46 11.38 -0.82
N ARG A 256 -11.67 10.90 -1.12
CA ARG A 256 -12.59 11.56 -2.02
C ARG A 256 -13.10 12.85 -1.36
N ASN A 257 -12.85 13.99 -1.96
CA ASN A 257 -13.55 15.21 -1.56
C ASN A 257 -14.95 15.15 -2.20
N HIS A 258 -15.99 15.09 -1.37
CA HIS A 258 -17.33 15.45 -1.83
C HIS A 258 -17.33 16.97 -2.00
N THR A 259 -17.18 17.45 -3.22
CA THR A 259 -17.62 18.81 -3.53
C THR A 259 -19.14 18.76 -3.49
N ASN A 260 -19.72 19.36 -2.45
CA ASN A 260 -21.11 19.78 -2.47
C ASN A 260 -21.23 20.96 -3.44
N GLU A 261 -21.18 20.68 -4.74
CA GLU A 261 -21.62 21.58 -5.80
C GLU A 261 -22.89 20.99 -6.40
N GLY A 262 -23.94 21.12 -5.61
CA GLY A 262 -25.30 20.84 -6.01
C GLY A 262 -26.21 21.77 -5.26
N GLY A 263 -26.26 23.03 -5.67
CA GLY A 263 -27.20 23.97 -5.06
C GLY A 263 -26.94 25.42 -5.46
N LYS A 264 -27.20 25.80 -6.69
CA LYS A 264 -28.04 26.94 -7.09
C LYS A 264 -28.21 26.95 -8.60
#